data_21285bd18aadab7b191bf646488b1a7d
#
_entry.id   21285bd18aadab7b191bf646488b1a7d
#
_cell.length_a   1.000
_cell.length_b   1.000
_cell.length_c   1.000
_cell.angle_alpha   90.00
_cell.angle_beta   90.00
_cell.angle_gamma   90.00
#
_symmetry.space_group_name_H-M   'P 1'
#
loop_
_entity.id
_entity.type
_entity.pdbx_description
1 polymer ?
#
loop_
_entity_poly.entity_id
_entity_poly.type
_entity_poly.pdbx_seq_one_letter_code
_entity_poly.pdbx_strand_id
1 'polypeptide(L)'
;MANTARIKDLSAVTTAADADILAIDGSNGTKGISYENLSTQTLDKLSSKTFSLSQGTKTLPAALNELYVGSPRNNAGSHNSIYRGVNLGTAYTSAMAAAIQAGTFDNLYVGDYLTINSRVYRIAGFNLIKNVGDNAAICNNMCLVPDASMYSAQMHNTDSGQYEPGSTTNTTEGAYVGSDMRTTNLAQATQTILNDFGSSHVIQYRDWLANAVADGQASGAAWYDCQVELMSEVMVYGTTVWGNTGYEVGCINSQLPLFRLNPEMIHRRFVYWLRSVRSAAYYANVAIDGCAGYNNASNPYGVRPLFFVN
;
A
#
# COMPACT_ATOMS: atom_id res chain seq x y z
N MET A 1 63.46 -2.64 -45.04
CA MET A 1 62.12 -2.95 -45.46
C MET A 1 61.21 -2.85 -44.24
N ALA A 2 60.32 -1.86 -44.21
CA ALA A 2 59.38 -1.69 -43.11
C ALA A 2 58.40 -2.85 -43.14
N ASN A 3 58.34 -3.57 -42.02
CA ASN A 3 57.38 -4.69 -41.87
C ASN A 3 56.02 -4.11 -41.63
N THR A 4 55.22 -3.96 -42.68
CA THR A 4 53.83 -3.53 -42.59
C THR A 4 52.96 -4.71 -42.13
N ALA A 5 52.78 -4.83 -40.82
CA ALA A 5 51.81 -5.75 -40.26
C ALA A 5 50.41 -5.37 -40.78
N ARG A 6 49.70 -6.32 -41.36
CA ARG A 6 48.30 -6.11 -41.79
C ARG A 6 47.40 -6.16 -40.56
N ILE A 7 46.32 -5.37 -40.56
CA ILE A 7 45.32 -5.34 -39.46
C ILE A 7 44.84 -6.75 -39.10
N LYS A 8 44.71 -7.65 -40.11
CA LYS A 8 44.32 -9.05 -39.90
C LYS A 8 45.35 -9.92 -39.12
N ASP A 9 46.59 -9.44 -39.01
CA ASP A 9 47.68 -10.16 -38.36
C ASP A 9 47.88 -9.70 -36.89
N LEU A 10 47.00 -8.81 -36.40
CA LEU A 10 46.99 -8.36 -35.01
C LEU A 10 46.24 -9.37 -34.13
N SER A 11 46.74 -9.61 -32.93
CA SER A 11 46.04 -10.43 -31.93
C SER A 11 44.68 -9.80 -31.57
N ALA A 12 43.63 -10.63 -31.59
CA ALA A 12 42.32 -10.21 -31.15
C ALA A 12 42.34 -9.93 -29.64
N VAL A 13 41.85 -8.76 -29.22
CA VAL A 13 41.56 -8.41 -27.83
C VAL A 13 40.08 -8.60 -27.59
N THR A 14 39.70 -9.21 -26.46
CA THR A 14 38.32 -9.45 -26.08
C THR A 14 37.69 -8.28 -25.34
N THR A 15 38.53 -7.40 -24.80
CA THR A 15 38.12 -6.18 -24.08
C THR A 15 39.03 -5.03 -24.52
N ALA A 16 38.43 -3.88 -24.85
CA ALA A 16 39.17 -2.66 -25.18
C ALA A 16 39.25 -1.78 -23.92
N ALA A 17 40.43 -1.21 -23.68
CA ALA A 17 40.60 -0.16 -22.68
C ALA A 17 40.33 1.23 -23.32
N ASP A 18 39.98 2.22 -22.51
CA ASP A 18 39.65 3.58 -22.98
C ASP A 18 40.77 4.24 -23.79
N ALA A 19 42.02 3.90 -23.50
CA ALA A 19 43.21 4.38 -24.21
C ALA A 19 43.58 3.60 -25.48
N ASP A 20 42.91 2.48 -25.74
CA ASP A 20 43.19 1.70 -26.95
C ASP A 20 42.83 2.50 -28.20
N ILE A 21 43.68 2.39 -29.23
CA ILE A 21 43.53 3.14 -30.48
C ILE A 21 43.05 2.22 -31.58
N LEU A 22 41.88 2.60 -32.15
CA LEU A 22 41.34 1.96 -33.34
C LEU A 22 41.78 2.73 -34.60
N ALA A 23 42.26 2.00 -35.58
CA ALA A 23 42.60 2.59 -36.88
C ALA A 23 41.33 2.78 -37.72
N ILE A 24 41.06 4.02 -38.16
CA ILE A 24 39.97 4.34 -39.07
C ILE A 24 40.56 4.74 -40.39
N ASP A 25 40.21 4.05 -41.45
CA ASP A 25 40.59 4.39 -42.84
C ASP A 25 39.51 5.27 -43.44
N GLY A 26 39.86 6.47 -43.84
CA GLY A 26 38.95 7.46 -44.43
C GLY A 26 39.52 8.11 -45.66
N SER A 27 38.74 8.94 -46.35
CA SER A 27 39.12 9.69 -47.57
C SER A 27 40.38 10.54 -47.41
N ASN A 28 40.79 10.86 -46.19
CA ASN A 28 41.97 11.69 -45.86
C ASN A 28 43.09 10.87 -45.20
N GLY A 29 43.13 9.53 -45.46
CA GLY A 29 44.11 8.61 -44.91
C GLY A 29 43.72 7.98 -43.57
N THR A 30 44.53 6.99 -43.13
CA THR A 30 44.31 6.25 -41.90
C THR A 30 44.58 7.13 -40.69
N LYS A 31 43.66 7.22 -39.77
CA LYS A 31 43.75 7.96 -38.50
C LYS A 31 43.41 7.02 -37.32
N GLY A 32 43.95 7.33 -36.14
CA GLY A 32 43.60 6.65 -34.90
C GLY A 32 42.50 7.37 -34.18
N ILE A 33 41.57 6.62 -33.59
CA ILE A 33 40.60 7.11 -32.61
C ILE A 33 40.73 6.26 -31.35
N SER A 34 40.75 6.90 -30.19
CA SER A 34 40.72 6.12 -28.93
C SER A 34 39.37 5.46 -28.76
N TYR A 35 39.34 4.34 -28.06
CA TYR A 35 38.09 3.64 -27.73
C TYR A 35 37.12 4.54 -26.96
N GLU A 36 37.64 5.34 -26.00
CA GLU A 36 36.86 6.34 -25.28
C GLU A 36 36.14 7.32 -26.25
N ASN A 37 36.91 7.91 -27.17
CA ASN A 37 36.34 8.85 -28.14
C ASN A 37 35.33 8.19 -29.08
N LEU A 38 35.57 6.95 -29.51
CA LEU A 38 34.62 6.22 -30.36
C LEU A 38 33.33 5.89 -29.60
N SER A 39 33.44 5.41 -28.36
CA SER A 39 32.26 5.11 -27.54
C SER A 39 31.46 6.37 -27.20
N THR A 40 32.13 7.47 -26.86
CA THR A 40 31.47 8.77 -26.62
C THR A 40 30.74 9.25 -27.88
N GLN A 41 31.40 9.26 -29.04
CA GLN A 41 30.74 9.67 -30.29
C GLN A 41 29.57 8.75 -30.66
N THR A 42 29.68 7.45 -30.36
CA THR A 42 28.58 6.50 -30.62
C THR A 42 27.38 6.78 -29.72
N LEU A 43 27.63 7.04 -28.40
CA LEU A 43 26.59 7.42 -27.45
C LEU A 43 25.94 8.75 -27.82
N ASP A 44 26.72 9.75 -28.22
CA ASP A 44 26.22 11.06 -28.66
C ASP A 44 25.34 10.94 -29.91
N LYS A 45 25.77 10.12 -30.88
CA LYS A 45 24.96 9.84 -32.07
C LYS A 45 23.68 9.09 -31.75
N LEU A 46 23.72 8.12 -30.80
CA LEU A 46 22.54 7.38 -30.38
C LEU A 46 21.56 8.27 -29.61
N SER A 47 22.09 9.09 -28.69
CA SER A 47 21.26 9.99 -27.84
C SER A 47 20.63 11.13 -28.66
N SER A 48 21.32 11.61 -29.69
CA SER A 48 20.82 12.66 -30.60
C SER A 48 19.97 12.13 -31.76
N LYS A 49 20.03 10.82 -32.06
CA LYS A 49 19.24 10.21 -33.14
C LYS A 49 17.75 10.34 -32.84
N THR A 50 17.02 10.82 -33.82
CA THR A 50 15.55 10.89 -33.71
C THR A 50 14.88 9.65 -34.27
N PHE A 51 13.77 9.26 -33.65
CA PHE A 51 12.93 8.15 -34.05
C PHE A 51 11.53 8.66 -34.32
N SER A 52 10.92 8.16 -35.38
CA SER A 52 9.53 8.46 -35.70
C SER A 52 8.62 7.59 -34.87
N LEU A 53 7.95 8.17 -33.90
CA LEU A 53 7.01 7.50 -33.00
C LEU A 53 5.58 7.93 -33.33
N SER A 54 4.58 7.18 -32.85
CA SER A 54 3.16 7.52 -33.05
C SER A 54 2.78 8.92 -32.52
N GLN A 55 3.56 9.45 -31.57
CA GLN A 55 3.37 10.79 -30.98
C GLN A 55 4.37 11.83 -31.46
N GLY A 56 4.97 11.62 -32.66
CA GLY A 56 5.92 12.52 -33.28
C GLY A 56 7.37 12.05 -33.24
N THR A 57 8.27 12.82 -33.86
CA THR A 57 9.69 12.48 -33.96
C THR A 57 10.42 12.97 -32.72
N LYS A 58 11.10 12.06 -32.01
CA LYS A 58 11.80 12.35 -30.73
C LYS A 58 13.14 11.63 -30.66
N THR A 59 14.07 12.19 -29.90
CA THR A 59 15.29 11.48 -29.50
C THR A 59 14.95 10.41 -28.45
N LEU A 60 15.81 9.39 -28.29
CA LEU A 60 15.61 8.35 -27.27
C LEU A 60 15.50 8.94 -25.84
N PRO A 61 16.39 9.84 -25.37
CA PRO A 61 16.23 10.48 -24.08
C PRO A 61 14.92 11.26 -23.93
N ALA A 62 14.50 11.99 -24.99
CA ALA A 62 13.24 12.74 -24.96
C ALA A 62 12.02 11.81 -24.88
N ALA A 63 12.03 10.70 -25.61
CA ALA A 63 10.96 9.70 -25.57
C ALA A 63 10.87 9.00 -24.21
N LEU A 64 12.02 8.64 -23.61
CA LEU A 64 12.08 8.06 -22.28
C LEU A 64 11.62 9.05 -21.21
N ASN A 65 12.06 10.30 -21.29
CA ASN A 65 11.65 11.33 -20.34
C ASN A 65 10.15 11.62 -20.44
N GLU A 66 9.59 11.66 -21.65
CA GLU A 66 8.15 11.82 -21.84
C GLU A 66 7.36 10.61 -21.34
N LEU A 67 7.84 9.39 -21.54
CA LEU A 67 7.26 8.19 -20.97
C LEU A 67 7.29 8.24 -19.43
N TYR A 68 8.36 8.76 -18.86
CA TYR A 68 8.51 8.96 -17.42
C TYR A 68 7.55 10.05 -16.91
N VAL A 69 7.51 11.22 -17.56
CA VAL A 69 6.64 12.35 -17.20
C VAL A 69 5.18 12.09 -17.53
N GLY A 70 4.89 11.47 -18.68
CA GLY A 70 3.55 11.13 -19.13
C GLY A 70 2.94 9.90 -18.44
N SER A 71 3.74 9.13 -17.73
CA SER A 71 3.23 8.10 -16.81
C SER A 71 2.73 8.84 -15.55
N PRO A 72 1.42 8.82 -15.24
CA PRO A 72 0.88 9.53 -14.08
C PRO A 72 1.29 8.84 -12.78
N ARG A 73 2.58 8.74 -12.50
CA ARG A 73 3.17 7.99 -11.39
C ARG A 73 3.23 8.78 -10.08
N ASN A 74 2.96 10.08 -10.13
CA ASN A 74 3.15 10.97 -8.98
C ASN A 74 1.80 11.44 -8.42
N ASN A 75 0.85 10.53 -8.29
CA ASN A 75 -0.43 10.80 -7.62
C ASN A 75 -1.03 9.51 -7.04
N ALA A 76 -1.93 9.67 -6.08
CA ALA A 76 -2.57 8.56 -5.39
C ALA A 76 -3.25 7.55 -6.34
N GLY A 77 -3.90 8.01 -7.39
CA GLY A 77 -4.61 7.15 -8.35
C GLY A 77 -3.69 6.15 -9.03
N SER A 78 -2.53 6.62 -9.49
CA SER A 78 -1.52 5.75 -10.13
C SER A 78 -0.90 4.78 -9.16
N HIS A 79 -0.54 5.26 -7.96
CA HIS A 79 0.02 4.41 -6.93
C HIS A 79 -0.97 3.36 -6.41
N ASN A 80 -2.29 3.67 -6.39
CA ASN A 80 -3.37 2.74 -6.08
C ASN A 80 -3.65 1.70 -7.20
N SER A 81 -2.99 1.81 -8.34
CA SER A 81 -3.19 0.92 -9.49
C SER A 81 -2.06 -0.09 -9.68
N ILE A 82 -0.99 -0.02 -8.89
CA ILE A 82 0.21 -0.85 -9.03
C ILE A 82 0.49 -1.60 -7.72
N TYR A 83 0.45 -2.93 -7.78
CA TYR A 83 0.95 -3.78 -6.70
C TYR A 83 2.43 -4.09 -6.91
N ARG A 84 3.28 -3.84 -5.90
CA ARG A 84 4.72 -4.10 -5.98
C ARG A 84 5.23 -5.11 -4.94
N GLY A 85 4.88 -4.93 -3.66
CA GLY A 85 5.20 -5.88 -2.60
C GLY A 85 6.68 -5.89 -2.15
N VAL A 86 7.38 -4.76 -2.26
CA VAL A 86 8.79 -4.62 -1.89
C VAL A 86 8.93 -4.28 -0.40
N ASN A 87 9.98 -4.81 0.25
CA ASN A 87 10.36 -4.41 1.60
C ASN A 87 11.02 -3.03 1.59
N LEU A 88 10.42 -2.07 2.28
CA LEU A 88 10.88 -0.69 2.38
C LEU A 88 11.82 -0.46 3.58
N GLY A 89 12.10 -1.49 4.37
CA GLY A 89 12.98 -1.40 5.54
C GLY A 89 12.26 -1.57 6.88
N THR A 90 12.93 -1.10 7.94
CA THR A 90 12.56 -1.37 9.33
C THR A 90 12.05 -0.15 10.08
N ALA A 91 11.82 0.97 9.39
CA ALA A 91 11.34 2.21 10.00
C ALA A 91 10.53 3.04 9.01
N TYR A 92 9.53 3.76 9.51
CA TYR A 92 8.87 4.84 8.79
C TYR A 92 9.81 6.06 8.79
N THR A 93 10.24 6.50 7.61
CA THR A 93 11.29 7.51 7.47
C THR A 93 10.73 8.89 7.14
N SER A 94 11.49 9.95 7.45
CA SER A 94 11.15 11.32 7.05
C SER A 94 11.05 11.51 5.54
N ALA A 95 11.79 10.74 4.75
CA ALA A 95 11.66 10.75 3.29
C ALA A 95 10.31 10.20 2.82
N MET A 96 9.82 9.12 3.45
CA MET A 96 8.48 8.59 3.17
C MET A 96 7.39 9.59 3.57
N ALA A 97 7.50 10.20 4.76
CA ALA A 97 6.58 11.24 5.21
C ALA A 97 6.54 12.41 4.21
N ALA A 98 7.70 12.90 3.77
CA ALA A 98 7.80 13.99 2.79
C ALA A 98 7.15 13.63 1.44
N ALA A 99 7.36 12.42 0.93
CA ALA A 99 6.74 11.95 -0.31
C ALA A 99 5.21 11.84 -0.19
N ILE A 100 4.70 11.40 0.97
CA ILE A 100 3.27 11.35 1.25
C ILE A 100 2.70 12.77 1.35
N GLN A 101 3.30 13.66 2.14
CA GLN A 101 2.85 15.04 2.32
C GLN A 101 2.83 15.81 0.99
N ALA A 102 3.83 15.62 0.14
CA ALA A 102 3.89 16.18 -1.20
C ALA A 102 2.80 15.60 -2.13
N GLY A 103 2.26 14.42 -1.83
CA GLY A 103 1.28 13.72 -2.68
C GLY A 103 1.90 13.08 -3.91
N THR A 104 3.21 12.96 -3.97
CA THR A 104 3.95 12.29 -5.05
C THR A 104 4.07 10.79 -4.80
N PHE A 105 4.10 10.38 -3.54
CA PHE A 105 4.24 8.99 -3.08
C PHE A 105 5.48 8.28 -3.68
N ASP A 106 6.55 9.03 -3.93
CA ASP A 106 7.76 8.54 -4.58
C ASP A 106 8.28 7.27 -3.90
N ASN A 107 8.49 6.22 -4.71
CA ASN A 107 8.95 4.90 -4.27
C ASN A 107 8.04 4.18 -3.26
N LEU A 108 6.76 4.55 -3.18
CA LEU A 108 5.75 3.87 -2.36
C LEU A 108 4.66 3.31 -3.27
N TYR A 109 4.34 2.01 -3.16
CA TYR A 109 3.32 1.34 -3.98
C TYR A 109 2.47 0.40 -3.14
N VAL A 110 1.28 0.08 -3.61
CA VAL A 110 0.41 -0.87 -2.92
C VAL A 110 1.12 -2.22 -2.76
N GLY A 111 0.97 -2.82 -1.58
CA GLY A 111 1.60 -4.09 -1.22
C GLY A 111 3.02 -3.98 -0.69
N ASP A 112 3.72 -2.87 -0.91
CA ASP A 112 5.01 -2.61 -0.25
C ASP A 112 4.83 -2.64 1.26
N TYR A 113 5.88 -2.98 1.98
CA TYR A 113 5.77 -3.17 3.42
C TYR A 113 6.97 -2.69 4.21
N LEU A 114 6.70 -2.35 5.45
CA LEU A 114 7.69 -2.07 6.49
C LEU A 114 7.70 -3.23 7.50
N THR A 115 8.88 -3.58 8.00
CA THR A 115 9.03 -4.55 9.10
C THR A 115 9.54 -3.83 10.35
N ILE A 116 8.63 -3.32 11.18
CA ILE A 116 8.97 -2.54 12.37
C ILE A 116 8.73 -3.41 13.60
N ASN A 117 9.72 -3.54 14.47
CA ASN A 117 9.63 -4.35 15.70
C ASN A 117 9.05 -5.76 15.46
N SER A 118 9.53 -6.45 14.40
CA SER A 118 9.08 -7.77 13.94
C SER A 118 7.63 -7.82 13.44
N ARG A 119 6.96 -6.69 13.25
CA ARG A 119 5.62 -6.59 12.65
C ARG A 119 5.72 -6.09 11.22
N VAL A 120 5.02 -6.75 10.31
CA VAL A 120 4.93 -6.36 8.91
C VAL A 120 3.68 -5.52 8.71
N TYR A 121 3.83 -4.29 8.20
CA TYR A 121 2.75 -3.38 7.85
C TYR A 121 2.77 -3.14 6.34
N ARG A 122 1.67 -3.47 5.66
CA ARG A 122 1.55 -3.33 4.19
C ARG A 122 0.79 -2.08 3.80
N ILE A 123 1.26 -1.43 2.75
CA ILE A 123 0.55 -0.31 2.12
C ILE A 123 -0.72 -0.85 1.47
N ALA A 124 -1.86 -0.39 1.97
CA ALA A 124 -3.17 -0.79 1.49
C ALA A 124 -3.77 0.18 0.47
N GLY A 125 -3.29 1.42 0.44
CA GLY A 125 -3.69 2.43 -0.53
C GLY A 125 -3.25 3.84 -0.14
N PHE A 126 -3.56 4.80 -0.99
CA PHE A 126 -3.18 6.21 -0.84
C PHE A 126 -4.39 7.12 -0.96
N ASN A 127 -4.46 8.18 -0.14
CA ASN A 127 -5.52 9.20 -0.15
C ASN A 127 -6.94 8.65 -0.02
N LEU A 128 -7.14 7.53 0.70
CA LEU A 128 -8.46 6.91 0.82
C LEU A 128 -9.43 7.72 1.68
N ILE A 129 -8.91 8.56 2.59
CA ILE A 129 -9.71 9.42 3.48
C ILE A 129 -9.55 10.91 3.15
N LYS A 130 -8.80 11.26 2.10
CA LYS A 130 -8.59 12.67 1.73
C LYS A 130 -9.88 13.29 1.22
N ASN A 131 -10.28 14.39 1.83
CA ASN A 131 -11.52 15.13 1.52
C ASN A 131 -12.79 14.28 1.70
N VAL A 132 -12.77 13.31 2.61
CA VAL A 132 -13.91 12.45 2.95
C VAL A 132 -14.33 12.71 4.39
N GLY A 133 -15.63 12.61 4.66
CA GLY A 133 -16.20 12.78 5.98
C GLY A 133 -16.85 14.15 6.23
N ASP A 134 -17.47 14.30 7.40
CA ASP A 134 -18.13 15.53 7.86
C ASP A 134 -17.10 16.61 8.27
N ASN A 135 -15.91 16.19 8.66
CA ASN A 135 -14.74 17.03 8.88
C ASN A 135 -13.57 16.40 8.13
N ALA A 136 -13.46 16.75 6.85
CA ALA A 136 -12.61 16.05 5.92
C ALA A 136 -11.12 16.18 6.28
N ALA A 137 -10.40 15.07 6.28
CA ALA A 137 -8.95 15.05 6.30
C ALA A 137 -8.43 15.63 4.96
N ILE A 138 -7.78 16.78 5.01
CA ILE A 138 -7.27 17.48 3.83
C ILE A 138 -5.85 17.04 3.43
N CYS A 139 -5.13 16.38 4.34
CA CYS A 139 -3.76 15.94 4.10
C CYS A 139 -3.69 14.73 3.16
N ASN A 140 -2.60 14.63 2.41
CA ASN A 140 -2.26 13.39 1.73
C ASN A 140 -1.95 12.32 2.77
N ASN A 141 -2.31 11.07 2.48
CA ASN A 141 -2.19 9.98 3.44
C ASN A 141 -1.88 8.63 2.76
N MET A 142 -1.26 7.75 3.53
CA MET A 142 -1.02 6.36 3.18
C MET A 142 -1.74 5.46 4.18
N CYS A 143 -2.58 4.55 3.67
CA CYS A 143 -3.26 3.53 4.44
C CYS A 143 -2.37 2.31 4.64
N LEU A 144 -2.31 1.80 5.85
CA LEU A 144 -1.53 0.63 6.24
C LEU A 144 -2.42 -0.40 6.93
N VAL A 145 -2.10 -1.67 6.70
CA VAL A 145 -2.74 -2.83 7.34
C VAL A 145 -1.65 -3.80 7.79
N PRO A 146 -1.68 -4.33 9.03
CA PRO A 146 -0.77 -5.40 9.44
C PRO A 146 -0.93 -6.64 8.55
N ASP A 147 0.19 -7.28 8.21
CA ASP A 147 0.19 -8.50 7.39
C ASP A 147 -0.42 -9.70 8.13
N ALA A 148 -0.19 -9.77 9.44
CA ALA A 148 -0.77 -10.74 10.36
C ALA A 148 -1.63 -10.05 11.41
N SER A 149 -2.44 -10.81 12.16
CA SER A 149 -3.09 -10.29 13.37
C SER A 149 -2.05 -9.83 14.37
N MET A 150 -2.29 -8.68 14.98
CA MET A 150 -1.41 -8.14 16.02
C MET A 150 -1.54 -8.96 17.32
N TYR A 151 -2.75 -9.41 17.62
CA TYR A 151 -3.14 -10.28 18.73
C TYR A 151 -4.54 -10.82 18.47
N SER A 152 -5.11 -11.60 19.42
CA SER A 152 -6.51 -12.05 19.37
C SER A 152 -7.30 -11.41 20.50
N ALA A 153 -8.53 -10.98 20.20
CA ALA A 153 -9.46 -10.41 21.18
C ALA A 153 -10.91 -10.70 20.80
N GLN A 154 -11.81 -10.58 21.76
CA GLN A 154 -13.25 -10.68 21.56
C GLN A 154 -13.81 -9.39 20.94
N MET A 155 -14.88 -9.48 20.16
CA MET A 155 -15.58 -8.30 19.65
C MET A 155 -16.40 -7.64 20.75
N HIS A 156 -17.24 -8.41 21.41
CA HIS A 156 -18.09 -7.91 22.48
C HIS A 156 -18.62 -9.03 23.34
N ASN A 157 -18.63 -8.80 24.67
CA ASN A 157 -19.33 -9.66 25.62
C ASN A 157 -20.04 -8.77 26.65
N THR A 158 -21.16 -9.23 27.20
CA THR A 158 -21.87 -8.47 28.23
C THR A 158 -22.47 -9.40 29.26
N ASP A 159 -21.74 -9.73 30.29
CA ASP A 159 -22.36 -10.20 31.52
C ASP A 159 -22.71 -9.04 32.46
N SER A 160 -22.09 -7.89 32.31
CA SER A 160 -22.26 -6.72 33.20
C SER A 160 -22.23 -5.37 32.48
N GLY A 161 -22.29 -5.33 31.15
CA GLY A 161 -22.05 -4.09 30.39
C GLY A 161 -20.58 -3.65 30.36
N GLN A 162 -19.66 -4.51 30.85
CA GLN A 162 -18.22 -4.30 30.84
C GLN A 162 -17.53 -5.53 30.25
N TYR A 163 -16.35 -5.30 29.67
CA TYR A 163 -15.52 -6.38 29.15
C TYR A 163 -15.08 -7.33 30.28
N GLU A 164 -15.53 -8.58 30.20
CA GLU A 164 -15.08 -9.65 31.11
C GLU A 164 -14.38 -10.73 30.30
N PRO A 165 -13.02 -10.83 30.38
CA PRO A 165 -12.29 -11.89 29.69
C PRO A 165 -12.79 -13.26 30.12
N GLY A 166 -13.20 -14.07 29.12
CA GLY A 166 -13.72 -15.42 29.34
C GLY A 166 -15.23 -15.53 29.43
N SER A 167 -15.99 -14.44 29.46
CA SER A 167 -17.43 -14.48 29.29
C SER A 167 -17.81 -15.08 27.94
N THR A 168 -18.87 -15.90 27.92
CA THR A 168 -19.43 -16.53 26.70
C THR A 168 -20.70 -15.85 26.22
N THR A 169 -21.16 -14.82 26.91
CA THR A 169 -22.35 -14.07 26.51
C THR A 169 -22.05 -13.23 25.29
N ASN A 170 -22.80 -13.47 24.22
CA ASN A 170 -22.61 -12.80 22.94
C ASN A 170 -23.62 -11.68 22.80
N THR A 171 -23.15 -10.51 22.43
CA THR A 171 -24.01 -9.38 22.08
C THR A 171 -23.39 -8.56 20.94
N THR A 172 -24.25 -7.79 20.27
CA THR A 172 -23.85 -6.78 19.30
C THR A 172 -24.50 -5.43 19.63
N GLU A 173 -24.97 -5.27 20.88
CA GLU A 173 -25.55 -4.02 21.35
C GLU A 173 -24.56 -2.86 21.17
N GLY A 174 -25.09 -1.70 20.71
CA GLY A 174 -24.24 -0.57 20.35
C GLY A 174 -23.44 -0.75 19.06
N ALA A 175 -23.65 -1.84 18.33
CA ALA A 175 -22.94 -2.20 17.11
C ALA A 175 -21.41 -2.12 17.29
N TYR A 176 -20.67 -1.69 16.26
CA TYR A 176 -19.21 -1.57 16.36
C TYR A 176 -18.76 -0.49 17.34
N VAL A 177 -19.46 0.64 17.37
CA VAL A 177 -19.11 1.77 18.24
C VAL A 177 -19.17 1.41 19.73
N GLY A 178 -20.19 0.65 20.14
CA GLY A 178 -20.38 0.21 21.52
C GLY A 178 -19.59 -1.06 21.88
N SER A 179 -18.95 -1.74 20.93
CA SER A 179 -18.26 -3.00 21.18
C SER A 179 -17.03 -2.85 22.06
N ASP A 180 -16.70 -3.88 22.87
CA ASP A 180 -15.46 -3.95 23.63
C ASP A 180 -14.22 -3.91 22.74
N MET A 181 -14.35 -4.39 21.53
CA MET A 181 -13.27 -4.27 20.54
C MET A 181 -12.86 -2.82 20.35
N ARG A 182 -13.82 -1.93 20.05
CA ARG A 182 -13.52 -0.53 19.79
C ARG A 182 -13.21 0.26 21.06
N THR A 183 -13.95 0.04 22.12
CA THR A 183 -13.84 0.83 23.36
C THR A 183 -12.63 0.46 24.22
N THR A 184 -12.15 -0.78 24.10
CA THR A 184 -11.12 -1.33 25.01
C THR A 184 -10.00 -2.04 24.24
N ASN A 185 -10.33 -3.03 23.39
CA ASN A 185 -9.35 -3.95 22.85
C ASN A 185 -8.41 -3.32 21.82
N LEU A 186 -8.90 -2.36 21.00
CA LEU A 186 -8.08 -1.67 20.02
C LEU A 186 -7.04 -0.72 20.64
N ALA A 187 -7.15 -0.37 21.93
CA ALA A 187 -6.16 0.46 22.60
C ALA A 187 -4.75 -0.13 22.55
N GLN A 188 -4.61 -1.46 22.64
CA GLN A 188 -3.32 -2.15 22.50
C GLN A 188 -2.72 -1.99 21.09
N ALA A 189 -3.53 -2.16 20.04
CA ALA A 189 -3.10 -1.96 18.65
C ALA A 189 -2.73 -0.50 18.41
N THR A 190 -3.54 0.42 18.89
CA THR A 190 -3.31 1.87 18.78
C THR A 190 -1.97 2.25 19.39
N GLN A 191 -1.73 1.87 20.65
CA GLN A 191 -0.46 2.17 21.33
C GLN A 191 0.75 1.58 20.60
N THR A 192 0.62 0.35 20.09
CA THR A 192 1.69 -0.31 19.32
C THR A 192 1.98 0.45 18.02
N ILE A 193 0.96 0.82 17.28
CA ILE A 193 1.08 1.56 16.01
C ILE A 193 1.66 2.96 16.24
N LEU A 194 1.21 3.66 17.30
CA LEU A 194 1.77 4.97 17.66
C LEU A 194 3.25 4.89 18.03
N ASN A 195 3.68 3.81 18.70
CA ASN A 195 5.09 3.58 19.00
C ASN A 195 5.92 3.24 17.74
N ASP A 196 5.35 2.47 16.81
CA ASP A 196 6.05 2.02 15.61
C ASP A 196 6.20 3.14 14.56
N PHE A 197 5.22 4.03 14.43
CA PHE A 197 5.20 5.08 13.39
C PHE A 197 5.44 6.49 13.93
N GLY A 198 5.33 6.71 15.23
CA GLY A 198 5.30 8.03 15.85
C GLY A 198 3.90 8.63 15.89
N SER A 199 3.50 9.14 17.05
CA SER A 199 2.15 9.69 17.27
C SER A 199 1.81 10.89 16.38
N SER A 200 2.82 11.66 15.95
CA SER A 200 2.64 12.80 15.04
C SER A 200 2.32 12.40 13.60
N HIS A 201 2.62 11.17 13.21
CA HIS A 201 2.41 10.68 11.85
C HIS A 201 1.12 9.89 11.69
N VAL A 202 0.58 9.29 12.76
CA VAL A 202 -0.67 8.53 12.70
C VAL A 202 -1.85 9.48 12.75
N ILE A 203 -2.61 9.55 11.66
CA ILE A 203 -3.65 10.55 11.42
C ILE A 203 -4.92 10.21 12.21
N GLN A 204 -5.55 11.22 12.79
CA GLN A 204 -6.96 11.15 13.18
C GLN A 204 -7.84 11.54 12.00
N TYR A 205 -8.93 10.81 11.81
CA TYR A 205 -9.89 11.03 10.74
C TYR A 205 -11.33 10.80 11.21
N ARG A 206 -12.29 11.14 10.39
CA ARG A 206 -13.71 10.89 10.66
C ARG A 206 -14.20 9.73 9.82
N ASP A 207 -14.94 8.80 10.44
CA ASP A 207 -15.61 7.73 9.71
C ASP A 207 -17.07 7.57 10.17
N TRP A 208 -17.87 7.04 9.27
CA TRP A 208 -19.28 6.73 9.52
C TRP A 208 -19.38 5.32 10.06
N LEU A 209 -19.70 5.19 11.36
CA LEU A 209 -19.67 3.92 12.07
C LEU A 209 -21.04 3.56 12.64
N ALA A 210 -21.40 2.28 12.54
CA ALA A 210 -22.62 1.73 13.12
C ALA A 210 -22.57 1.80 14.65
N ASN A 211 -23.66 2.32 15.26
CA ASN A 211 -23.77 2.58 16.70
C ASN A 211 -25.06 2.05 17.35
N ALA A 212 -25.91 1.39 16.58
CA ALA A 212 -27.14 0.79 17.09
C ALA A 212 -27.48 -0.50 16.35
N VAL A 213 -28.16 -1.42 17.01
CA VAL A 213 -28.68 -2.68 16.46
C VAL A 213 -30.17 -2.80 16.79
N ALA A 214 -30.97 -3.16 15.80
CA ALA A 214 -32.35 -3.57 15.95
C ALA A 214 -32.60 -4.81 15.07
N ASP A 215 -33.40 -5.73 15.58
CA ASP A 215 -33.69 -7.00 14.88
C ASP A 215 -32.46 -7.74 14.39
N GLY A 216 -31.35 -7.66 15.15
CA GLY A 216 -30.11 -8.32 14.85
C GLY A 216 -29.29 -7.72 13.68
N GLN A 217 -29.62 -6.51 13.25
CA GLN A 217 -28.91 -5.80 12.20
C GLN A 217 -28.56 -4.39 12.66
N ALA A 218 -27.47 -3.82 12.11
CA ALA A 218 -27.16 -2.41 12.33
C ALA A 218 -28.34 -1.53 11.88
N SER A 219 -28.79 -0.63 12.76
CA SER A 219 -29.98 0.20 12.58
C SER A 219 -29.72 1.69 12.78
N GLY A 220 -28.49 2.07 13.12
CA GLY A 220 -28.06 3.44 13.27
C GLY A 220 -26.57 3.59 13.02
N ALA A 221 -26.15 4.77 12.60
CA ALA A 221 -24.75 5.14 12.45
C ALA A 221 -24.57 6.65 12.61
N ALA A 222 -23.35 7.07 12.93
CA ALA A 222 -22.98 8.47 13.05
C ALA A 222 -21.50 8.67 12.73
N TRP A 223 -21.07 9.92 12.65
CA TRP A 223 -19.67 10.31 12.49
C TRP A 223 -18.92 10.20 13.82
N TYR A 224 -17.77 9.52 13.78
CA TYR A 224 -16.90 9.33 14.93
C TYR A 224 -15.45 9.68 14.60
N ASP A 225 -14.72 10.12 15.62
CA ASP A 225 -13.27 10.25 15.54
C ASP A 225 -12.63 8.86 15.53
N CYS A 226 -11.73 8.64 14.57
CA CYS A 226 -11.06 7.39 14.31
C CYS A 226 -9.56 7.60 14.17
N GLN A 227 -8.77 6.60 14.53
CA GLN A 227 -7.32 6.60 14.34
C GLN A 227 -6.83 5.22 13.92
N VAL A 228 -7.20 4.19 14.65
CA VAL A 228 -6.93 2.77 14.38
C VAL A 228 -8.25 2.03 14.51
N GLU A 229 -8.75 1.46 13.43
CA GLU A 229 -10.09 0.84 13.39
C GLU A 229 -10.06 -0.51 12.69
N LEU A 230 -11.01 -1.39 12.98
CA LEU A 230 -11.20 -2.59 12.18
C LEU A 230 -11.72 -2.25 10.78
N MET A 231 -11.36 -3.08 9.81
CA MET A 231 -11.87 -2.97 8.44
C MET A 231 -13.36 -3.34 8.36
N SER A 232 -14.10 -2.69 7.45
CA SER A 232 -15.42 -3.14 7.04
C SER A 232 -15.33 -4.25 5.99
N GLU A 233 -16.44 -4.96 5.74
CA GLU A 233 -16.52 -5.94 4.65
C GLU A 233 -16.24 -5.31 3.28
N VAL A 234 -16.73 -4.09 3.04
CA VAL A 234 -16.49 -3.36 1.79
C VAL A 234 -15.02 -3.11 1.56
N MET A 235 -14.26 -2.76 2.60
CA MET A 235 -12.81 -2.58 2.50
C MET A 235 -12.08 -3.86 2.11
N VAL A 236 -12.59 -5.02 2.51
CA VAL A 236 -11.96 -6.32 2.24
C VAL A 236 -12.48 -6.94 0.96
N TYR A 237 -13.80 -6.96 0.74
CA TYR A 237 -14.46 -7.70 -0.34
C TYR A 237 -15.01 -6.82 -1.47
N GLY A 238 -15.06 -5.50 -1.28
CA GLY A 238 -15.67 -4.57 -2.23
C GLY A 238 -17.20 -4.48 -2.13
N THR A 239 -17.81 -5.24 -1.22
CA THR A 239 -19.24 -5.25 -0.96
C THR A 239 -19.51 -5.64 0.49
N THR A 240 -20.70 -5.34 1.00
CA THR A 240 -21.23 -5.97 2.21
C THR A 240 -21.69 -7.38 1.88
N VAL A 241 -21.43 -8.32 2.76
CA VAL A 241 -21.89 -9.72 2.67
C VAL A 241 -22.91 -10.01 3.76
N TRP A 242 -22.61 -9.61 4.98
CA TRP A 242 -23.42 -9.83 6.17
C TRP A 242 -23.98 -8.55 6.77
N GLY A 243 -23.22 -7.45 6.66
CA GLY A 243 -23.57 -6.16 7.26
C GLY A 243 -24.65 -5.40 6.50
N ASN A 244 -25.25 -4.43 7.17
CA ASN A 244 -26.27 -3.55 6.60
C ASN A 244 -25.61 -2.40 5.82
N THR A 245 -25.86 -2.34 4.50
CA THR A 245 -25.30 -1.33 3.60
C THR A 245 -25.62 0.11 4.01
N GLY A 246 -26.74 0.34 4.68
CA GLY A 246 -27.15 1.68 5.10
C GLY A 246 -26.31 2.26 6.24
N TYR A 247 -25.65 1.42 7.03
CA TYR A 247 -25.00 1.84 8.27
C TYR A 247 -23.53 1.41 8.40
N GLU A 248 -23.05 0.43 7.65
CA GLU A 248 -21.77 -0.23 7.91
C GLU A 248 -20.73 -0.11 6.80
N VAL A 249 -21.05 0.61 5.71
CA VAL A 249 -20.09 0.82 4.62
C VAL A 249 -18.93 1.71 5.06
N GLY A 250 -19.23 2.81 5.76
CA GLY A 250 -18.23 3.80 6.17
C GLY A 250 -17.81 4.77 5.04
N CYS A 251 -16.80 5.57 5.32
CA CYS A 251 -16.27 6.54 4.34
C CYS A 251 -15.49 5.88 3.21
N ILE A 252 -14.80 4.77 3.50
CA ILE A 252 -14.12 3.98 2.47
C ILE A 252 -15.14 2.97 1.94
N ASN A 253 -15.79 3.36 0.86
CA ASN A 253 -16.90 2.63 0.24
C ASN A 253 -16.49 1.75 -0.96
N SER A 254 -15.24 1.37 -1.01
CA SER A 254 -14.67 0.50 -2.05
C SER A 254 -13.64 -0.45 -1.46
N GLN A 255 -13.35 -1.53 -2.18
CA GLN A 255 -12.29 -2.47 -1.79
C GLN A 255 -10.95 -1.75 -1.70
N LEU A 256 -10.20 -2.00 -0.64
CA LEU A 256 -8.84 -1.47 -0.50
C LEU A 256 -7.98 -1.91 -1.69
N PRO A 257 -7.19 -1.02 -2.30
CA PRO A 257 -6.31 -1.35 -3.41
C PRO A 257 -5.44 -2.59 -3.18
N LEU A 258 -4.98 -2.81 -1.94
CA LEU A 258 -4.22 -3.99 -1.55
C LEU A 258 -4.96 -5.29 -1.88
N PHE A 259 -6.22 -5.40 -1.49
CA PHE A 259 -7.01 -6.62 -1.66
C PHE A 259 -7.55 -6.76 -3.09
N ARG A 260 -7.83 -5.63 -3.74
CA ARG A 260 -8.26 -5.62 -5.14
C ARG A 260 -7.17 -6.06 -6.10
N LEU A 261 -5.93 -5.62 -5.86
CA LEU A 261 -4.78 -5.91 -6.74
C LEU A 261 -4.13 -7.25 -6.41
N ASN A 262 -4.22 -7.70 -5.16
CA ASN A 262 -3.72 -9.01 -4.73
C ASN A 262 -4.68 -9.65 -3.72
N PRO A 263 -5.70 -10.40 -4.19
CA PRO A 263 -6.68 -11.06 -3.32
C PRO A 263 -6.07 -12.05 -2.31
N GLU A 264 -4.87 -12.58 -2.56
CA GLU A 264 -4.17 -13.45 -1.60
C GLU A 264 -3.86 -12.74 -0.27
N MET A 265 -3.87 -11.40 -0.26
CA MET A 265 -3.67 -10.61 0.97
C MET A 265 -4.91 -10.61 1.87
N ILE A 266 -6.07 -11.05 1.39
CA ILE A 266 -7.29 -11.18 2.19
C ILE A 266 -7.10 -12.28 3.23
N HIS A 267 -6.79 -13.51 2.78
CA HIS A 267 -6.59 -14.64 3.66
C HIS A 267 -5.13 -14.73 4.11
N ARG A 268 -4.93 -14.92 5.41
CA ARG A 268 -3.59 -15.05 6.02
C ARG A 268 -3.46 -16.31 6.87
N ARG A 269 -4.31 -17.32 6.61
CA ARG A 269 -4.39 -18.58 7.35
C ARG A 269 -4.76 -18.41 8.83
N PHE A 270 -5.43 -17.31 9.16
CA PHE A 270 -6.05 -17.10 10.47
C PHE A 270 -7.37 -16.35 10.30
N VAL A 271 -8.26 -16.51 11.26
CA VAL A 271 -9.53 -15.76 11.31
C VAL A 271 -9.26 -14.39 11.90
N TYR A 272 -9.81 -13.32 11.31
CA TYR A 272 -9.73 -11.97 11.89
C TYR A 272 -11.05 -11.23 11.78
N TRP A 273 -11.31 -10.40 12.77
CA TRP A 273 -12.54 -9.64 12.88
C TRP A 273 -12.68 -8.55 11.83
N LEU A 274 -13.92 -8.37 11.38
CA LEU A 274 -14.41 -7.18 10.69
C LEU A 274 -15.43 -6.47 11.60
N ARG A 275 -15.72 -5.20 11.28
CA ARG A 275 -16.58 -4.37 12.13
C ARG A 275 -18.08 -4.52 11.90
N SER A 276 -18.50 -5.31 10.91
CA SER A 276 -19.91 -5.44 10.51
C SER A 276 -20.69 -6.39 11.42
N VAL A 277 -21.91 -5.99 11.78
CA VAL A 277 -22.85 -6.79 12.57
C VAL A 277 -23.59 -7.77 11.65
N ARG A 278 -23.61 -9.06 12.04
CA ARG A 278 -24.35 -10.10 11.31
C ARG A 278 -25.70 -10.43 11.95
N SER A 279 -25.77 -10.42 13.28
CA SER A 279 -27.00 -10.70 14.05
C SER A 279 -26.85 -10.17 15.47
N ALA A 280 -27.83 -10.39 16.32
CA ALA A 280 -27.78 -9.98 17.74
C ALA A 280 -26.59 -10.54 18.54
N ALA A 281 -25.88 -11.54 18.01
CA ALA A 281 -24.77 -12.21 18.71
C ALA A 281 -23.50 -12.37 17.87
N TYR A 282 -23.53 -12.02 16.58
CA TYR A 282 -22.45 -12.33 15.63
C TYR A 282 -21.92 -11.09 14.90
N TYR A 283 -20.61 -11.01 14.82
CA TYR A 283 -19.91 -10.09 13.92
C TYR A 283 -19.31 -10.81 12.72
N ALA A 284 -19.19 -10.09 11.62
CA ALA A 284 -18.48 -10.56 10.43
C ALA A 284 -17.00 -10.75 10.71
N ASN A 285 -16.41 -11.70 10.02
CA ASN A 285 -14.95 -11.96 10.04
C ASN A 285 -14.48 -12.42 8.66
N VAL A 286 -13.16 -12.45 8.49
CA VAL A 286 -12.54 -13.19 7.40
C VAL A 286 -12.16 -14.56 7.93
N ALA A 287 -12.66 -15.60 7.29
CA ALA A 287 -12.37 -16.98 7.67
C ALA A 287 -10.93 -17.39 7.28
N ILE A 288 -10.47 -18.52 7.78
CA ILE A 288 -9.12 -19.03 7.56
C ILE A 288 -8.78 -19.26 6.08
N ASP A 289 -9.78 -19.48 5.26
CA ASP A 289 -9.70 -19.68 3.80
C ASP A 289 -9.91 -18.38 2.99
N GLY A 290 -10.17 -17.25 3.67
CA GLY A 290 -10.42 -15.95 3.04
C GLY A 290 -11.89 -15.67 2.72
N CYS A 291 -12.79 -16.62 2.94
CA CYS A 291 -14.22 -16.40 2.75
C CYS A 291 -14.78 -15.42 3.79
N ALA A 292 -15.84 -14.71 3.41
CA ALA A 292 -16.61 -13.91 4.34
C ALA A 292 -17.35 -14.82 5.33
N GLY A 293 -16.93 -14.79 6.58
CA GLY A 293 -17.51 -15.55 7.68
C GLY A 293 -18.17 -14.64 8.71
N TYR A 294 -18.77 -15.25 9.70
CA TYR A 294 -19.25 -14.59 10.91
C TYR A 294 -19.08 -15.52 12.11
N ASN A 295 -19.00 -14.95 13.29
CA ASN A 295 -18.84 -15.76 14.51
C ASN A 295 -19.36 -15.05 15.74
N ASN A 296 -19.49 -15.81 16.82
CA ASN A 296 -19.88 -15.32 18.15
C ASN A 296 -19.00 -14.16 18.58
N ALA A 297 -19.60 -13.07 19.04
CA ALA A 297 -18.91 -11.86 19.48
C ALA A 297 -17.90 -12.12 20.59
N SER A 298 -18.09 -13.15 21.42
CA SER A 298 -17.20 -13.57 22.51
C SER A 298 -15.99 -14.40 22.07
N ASN A 299 -15.90 -14.81 20.80
CA ASN A 299 -14.75 -15.59 20.35
C ASN A 299 -13.48 -14.70 20.22
N PRO A 300 -12.30 -15.17 20.65
CA PRO A 300 -11.07 -14.42 20.51
C PRO A 300 -10.44 -14.66 19.14
N TYR A 301 -10.78 -13.85 18.16
CA TYR A 301 -10.15 -13.89 16.84
C TYR A 301 -9.17 -12.74 16.63
N GLY A 302 -8.45 -12.80 15.52
CA GLY A 302 -7.38 -11.88 15.20
C GLY A 302 -7.83 -10.43 15.07
N VAL A 303 -7.05 -9.53 15.65
CA VAL A 303 -7.18 -8.08 15.49
C VAL A 303 -6.23 -7.64 14.39
N ARG A 304 -6.79 -7.26 13.24
CA ARG A 304 -6.08 -6.79 12.05
C ARG A 304 -6.64 -5.45 11.61
N PRO A 305 -6.25 -4.35 12.27
CA PRO A 305 -6.81 -3.04 12.01
C PRO A 305 -6.22 -2.37 10.78
N LEU A 306 -6.82 -1.26 10.36
CA LEU A 306 -6.22 -0.30 9.44
C LEU A 306 -5.92 1.03 10.17
N PHE A 307 -4.98 1.78 9.64
CA PHE A 307 -4.64 3.13 10.08
C PHE A 307 -4.00 3.93 8.94
N PHE A 308 -3.87 5.24 9.17
CA PHE A 308 -3.34 6.16 8.16
C PHE A 308 -2.16 6.94 8.72
N VAL A 309 -1.18 7.21 7.84
CA VAL A 309 0.00 8.03 8.16
C VAL A 309 0.21 9.13 7.11
N ASN A 310 0.85 10.24 7.54
CA ASN A 310 1.28 11.34 6.68
C ASN A 310 2.66 11.86 7.05
#